data_4f4c768f6c7b1975b600ca291e7e86f3
#
_entry.id   4f4c768f6c7b1975b600ca291e7e86f3
#
_cell.length_a   1.000
_cell.length_b   1.000
_cell.length_c   1.000
_cell.angle_alpha   90.00
_cell.angle_beta   90.00
_cell.angle_gamma   90.00
#
_symmetry.space_group_name_H-M   'P 1'
#
loop_
_entity.id
_entity.type
_entity.pdbx_description
1 polymer ?
#
loop_
_entity_poly.entity_id
_entity_poly.type
_entity_poly.pdbx_seq_one_letter_code
_entity_poly.pdbx_strand_id
1 'polypeptide(L)'
;MREKHIIVAVSAGIAAYKAIEVVSRLRKKGAEVKVVMTENATHIASPLTFGEISGHPVAIDMFEQVHQWDVEHIALATWADAYVVVPATANVIGKIYAGIADDMLTTTIMATKAPKYLCPAMNTEMYNNPITQRNLEGLQALGYHIMEPAEGWLACGITGAGRLPE
;
A
#
# COMPACT_ATOMS: atom_id res chain seq x y z
N MET A 1 9.26 -6.15 -24.38
CA MET A 1 9.54 -5.56 -23.06
C MET A 1 9.13 -6.56 -21.98
N ARG A 2 10.02 -6.79 -21.02
CA ARG A 2 9.73 -7.72 -19.93
C ARG A 2 8.54 -7.21 -19.11
N GLU A 3 7.63 -8.11 -18.77
CA GLU A 3 6.48 -7.80 -17.92
C GLU A 3 6.95 -7.44 -16.50
N LYS A 4 6.47 -6.33 -15.96
CA LYS A 4 6.78 -5.92 -14.59
C LYS A 4 5.83 -6.57 -13.61
N HIS A 5 6.37 -7.00 -12.48
CA HIS A 5 5.61 -7.57 -11.37
C HIS A 5 5.45 -6.51 -10.28
N ILE A 6 4.24 -6.07 -10.03
CA ILE A 6 3.97 -5.01 -9.08
C ILE A 6 3.02 -5.51 -7.99
N ILE A 7 3.41 -5.29 -6.74
CA ILE A 7 2.50 -5.48 -5.61
C ILE A 7 1.87 -4.14 -5.30
N VAL A 8 0.53 -4.10 -5.28
CA VAL A 8 -0.25 -2.96 -4.81
C VAL A 8 -0.79 -3.33 -3.44
N ALA A 9 -0.33 -2.62 -2.42
CA ALA A 9 -0.73 -2.87 -1.04
C ALA A 9 -1.69 -1.77 -0.58
N VAL A 10 -2.84 -2.16 -0.07
CA VAL A 10 -3.95 -1.27 0.24
C VAL A 10 -4.15 -1.23 1.75
N SER A 11 -3.98 -0.05 2.36
CA SER A 11 -4.27 0.14 3.77
C SER A 11 -5.64 0.82 3.97
N ALA A 12 -6.10 0.92 5.22
CA ALA A 12 -7.46 1.29 5.56
C ALA A 12 -7.70 2.80 5.53
N GLY A 13 -7.52 3.43 4.36
CA GLY A 13 -7.87 4.82 4.13
C GLY A 13 -9.12 4.95 3.26
N ILE A 14 -9.86 6.04 3.41
CA ILE A 14 -11.03 6.28 2.56
C ILE A 14 -10.63 6.29 1.09
N ALA A 15 -9.42 6.76 0.77
CA ALA A 15 -8.89 6.77 -0.59
C ALA A 15 -8.56 5.37 -1.14
N ALA A 16 -8.84 4.29 -0.40
CA ALA A 16 -8.60 2.92 -0.86
C ALA A 16 -9.32 2.63 -2.20
N TYR A 17 -10.45 3.27 -2.47
CA TYR A 17 -11.14 3.12 -3.75
C TYR A 17 -10.26 3.53 -4.95
N LYS A 18 -9.34 4.46 -4.77
CA LYS A 18 -8.44 4.90 -5.84
C LYS A 18 -7.42 3.83 -6.22
N ALA A 19 -7.11 2.92 -5.30
CA ALA A 19 -6.21 1.82 -5.58
C ALA A 19 -6.77 0.88 -6.64
N ILE A 20 -8.10 0.77 -6.75
CA ILE A 20 -8.76 -0.01 -7.80
C ILE A 20 -8.33 0.50 -9.18
N GLU A 21 -8.36 1.81 -9.37
CA GLU A 21 -7.94 2.42 -10.63
C GLU A 21 -6.45 2.25 -10.87
N VAL A 22 -5.63 2.34 -9.83
CA VAL A 22 -4.18 2.11 -9.93
C VAL A 22 -3.91 0.71 -10.49
N VAL A 23 -4.55 -0.32 -9.92
CA VAL A 23 -4.42 -1.70 -10.42
C VAL A 23 -4.84 -1.79 -11.88
N SER A 24 -6.00 -1.22 -12.21
CA SER A 24 -6.51 -1.25 -13.58
C SER A 24 -5.55 -0.60 -14.57
N ARG A 25 -5.03 0.58 -14.23
CA ARG A 25 -4.09 1.30 -15.09
C ARG A 25 -2.76 0.57 -15.26
N LEU A 26 -2.24 0.00 -14.18
CA LEU A 26 -1.00 -0.76 -14.26
C LEU A 26 -1.16 -1.99 -15.17
N ARG A 27 -2.27 -2.70 -15.08
CA ARG A 27 -2.54 -3.85 -15.92
C ARG A 27 -2.68 -3.43 -17.39
N LYS A 28 -3.34 -2.32 -17.65
CA LYS A 28 -3.48 -1.80 -19.02
C LYS A 28 -2.13 -1.46 -19.64
N LYS A 29 -1.14 -1.13 -18.83
CA LYS A 29 0.24 -0.87 -19.28
C LYS A 29 1.09 -2.13 -19.39
N GLY A 30 0.51 -3.29 -19.16
CA GLY A 30 1.18 -4.58 -19.33
C GLY A 30 1.81 -5.14 -18.06
N ALA A 31 1.59 -4.53 -16.89
CA ALA A 31 2.12 -5.05 -15.65
C ALA A 31 1.27 -6.22 -15.13
N GLU A 32 1.94 -7.16 -14.50
CA GLU A 32 1.28 -8.19 -13.69
C GLU A 32 1.15 -7.64 -12.28
N VAL A 33 -0.06 -7.63 -11.73
CA VAL A 33 -0.34 -7.00 -10.44
C VAL A 33 -0.91 -8.02 -9.47
N LYS A 34 -0.34 -8.08 -8.28
CA LYS A 34 -0.93 -8.79 -7.14
C LYS A 34 -1.25 -7.79 -6.05
N VAL A 35 -2.36 -8.00 -5.34
CA VAL A 35 -2.86 -7.06 -4.34
C VAL A 35 -2.71 -7.68 -2.95
N VAL A 36 -2.19 -6.86 -2.04
CA VAL A 36 -2.13 -7.16 -0.60
C VAL A 36 -3.03 -6.14 0.10
N MET A 37 -3.86 -6.58 1.02
CA MET A 37 -4.72 -5.68 1.79
C MET A 37 -4.48 -5.88 3.28
N THR A 38 -4.54 -4.79 4.05
CA THR A 38 -4.69 -4.94 5.49
C THR A 38 -6.11 -5.43 5.79
N GLU A 39 -6.30 -6.09 6.92
CA GLU A 39 -7.63 -6.56 7.31
C GLU A 39 -8.62 -5.39 7.37
N ASN A 40 -8.19 -4.26 7.94
CA ASN A 40 -9.06 -3.08 8.04
C ASN A 40 -9.40 -2.49 6.68
N ALA A 41 -8.53 -2.59 5.69
CA ALA A 41 -8.81 -2.11 4.35
C ALA A 41 -10.01 -2.84 3.73
N THR A 42 -10.26 -4.09 4.11
CA THR A 42 -11.39 -4.88 3.59
C THR A 42 -12.74 -4.31 4.00
N HIS A 43 -12.77 -3.47 5.04
CA HIS A 43 -13.99 -2.78 5.46
C HIS A 43 -14.31 -1.56 4.61
N ILE A 44 -13.39 -1.11 3.78
CA ILE A 44 -13.52 0.08 2.94
C ILE A 44 -13.64 -0.29 1.46
N ALA A 45 -12.84 -1.26 1.02
CA ALA A 45 -12.84 -1.71 -0.37
C ALA A 45 -12.88 -3.24 -0.42
N SER A 46 -13.62 -3.78 -1.38
CA SER A 46 -13.86 -5.22 -1.45
C SER A 46 -12.64 -5.98 -2.00
N PRO A 47 -12.18 -7.03 -1.29
CA PRO A 47 -11.18 -7.93 -1.86
C PRO A 47 -11.62 -8.58 -3.16
N LEU A 48 -12.93 -8.83 -3.31
CA LEU A 48 -13.47 -9.41 -4.55
C LEU A 48 -13.17 -8.52 -5.75
N THR A 49 -13.39 -7.22 -5.61
CA THR A 49 -13.11 -6.27 -6.69
C THR A 49 -11.63 -6.29 -7.06
N PHE A 50 -10.75 -6.24 -6.07
CA PHE A 50 -9.31 -6.29 -6.33
C PHE A 50 -8.88 -7.62 -6.96
N GLY A 51 -9.47 -8.73 -6.53
CA GLY A 51 -9.19 -10.03 -7.13
C GLY A 51 -9.56 -10.08 -8.60
N GLU A 52 -10.73 -9.53 -8.94
CA GLU A 52 -11.22 -9.51 -10.33
C GLU A 52 -10.34 -8.63 -11.22
N ILE A 53 -10.01 -7.40 -10.78
CA ILE A 53 -9.23 -6.49 -11.61
C ILE A 53 -7.75 -6.84 -11.68
N SER A 54 -7.20 -7.53 -10.69
CA SER A 54 -5.80 -7.96 -10.70
C SER A 54 -5.63 -9.33 -11.38
N GLY A 55 -6.67 -10.15 -11.39
CA GLY A 55 -6.61 -11.51 -11.90
C GLY A 55 -5.94 -12.50 -10.96
N HIS A 56 -5.72 -12.12 -9.71
CA HIS A 56 -5.07 -12.94 -8.70
C HIS A 56 -5.81 -12.86 -7.37
N PRO A 57 -5.78 -13.91 -6.53
CA PRO A 57 -6.32 -13.82 -5.17
C PRO A 57 -5.61 -12.72 -4.37
N VAL A 58 -6.37 -12.00 -3.57
CA VAL A 58 -5.83 -10.94 -2.70
C VAL A 58 -5.23 -11.58 -1.45
N ALA A 59 -4.01 -11.17 -1.09
CA ALA A 59 -3.35 -11.63 0.12
C ALA A 59 -3.73 -10.73 1.30
N ILE A 60 -4.36 -11.28 2.32
CA ILE A 60 -4.85 -10.53 3.48
C ILE A 60 -4.33 -11.14 4.77
N ASP A 61 -4.59 -12.42 4.98
CA ASP A 61 -4.33 -13.11 6.24
C ASP A 61 -3.08 -13.96 6.13
N MET A 62 -2.10 -13.70 7.00
CA MET A 62 -0.89 -14.51 7.06
C MET A 62 -1.14 -15.93 7.55
N PHE A 63 -2.26 -16.17 8.22
CA PHE A 63 -2.56 -17.45 8.85
C PHE A 63 -3.65 -18.24 8.13
N GLU A 64 -4.19 -17.73 7.04
CA GLU A 64 -5.25 -18.38 6.27
C GLU A 64 -4.82 -19.76 5.76
N GLN A 65 -3.56 -19.90 5.38
CA GLN A 65 -2.96 -21.16 4.98
C GLN A 65 -1.75 -21.43 5.87
N VAL A 66 -2.01 -21.87 7.08
CA VAL A 66 -1.00 -21.97 8.15
C VAL A 66 0.27 -22.73 7.72
N HIS A 67 0.10 -23.77 6.91
CA HIS A 67 1.22 -24.59 6.43
C HIS A 67 1.98 -23.95 5.26
N GLN A 68 1.47 -22.84 4.70
CA GLN A 68 2.04 -22.15 3.54
C GLN A 68 2.33 -20.67 3.78
N TRP A 69 1.99 -20.11 4.93
CA TRP A 69 2.09 -18.68 5.14
C TRP A 69 3.52 -18.13 4.95
N ASP A 70 4.53 -18.86 5.43
CA ASP A 70 5.94 -18.47 5.25
C ASP A 70 6.31 -18.36 3.77
N VAL A 71 5.81 -19.31 2.98
CA VAL A 71 6.07 -19.37 1.55
C VAL A 71 5.36 -18.20 0.85
N GLU A 72 4.12 -17.88 1.28
CA GLU A 72 3.33 -16.86 0.60
C GLU A 72 3.96 -15.47 0.72
N HIS A 73 4.27 -15.00 1.93
CA HIS A 73 4.81 -13.64 2.06
C HIS A 73 6.23 -13.51 1.52
N ILE A 74 7.05 -14.56 1.62
CA ILE A 74 8.38 -14.57 1.01
C ILE A 74 8.27 -14.64 -0.51
N ALA A 75 7.36 -15.47 -1.02
CA ALA A 75 7.14 -15.59 -2.46
C ALA A 75 6.69 -14.27 -3.07
N LEU A 76 5.77 -13.57 -2.42
CA LEU A 76 5.32 -12.25 -2.85
C LEU A 76 6.46 -11.24 -2.83
N ALA A 77 7.21 -11.20 -1.73
CA ALA A 77 8.33 -10.28 -1.58
C ALA A 77 9.39 -10.47 -2.66
N THR A 78 9.67 -11.72 -3.03
CA THR A 78 10.65 -12.07 -4.05
C THR A 78 10.13 -11.83 -5.46
N TRP A 79 8.84 -12.08 -5.67
CA TRP A 79 8.20 -11.91 -6.97
C TRP A 79 8.18 -10.46 -7.45
N ALA A 80 8.09 -9.51 -6.52
CA ALA A 80 7.85 -8.11 -6.85
C ALA A 80 9.06 -7.43 -7.50
N ASP A 81 8.81 -6.69 -8.56
CA ASP A 81 9.75 -5.73 -9.15
C ASP A 81 9.53 -4.33 -8.55
N ALA A 82 8.36 -4.05 -8.02
CA ALA A 82 8.05 -2.84 -7.29
C ALA A 82 6.95 -3.13 -6.26
N TYR A 83 6.96 -2.40 -5.16
CA TYR A 83 5.99 -2.52 -4.08
C TYR A 83 5.38 -1.15 -3.82
N VAL A 84 4.08 -0.99 -4.03
CA VAL A 84 3.39 0.30 -3.93
C VAL A 84 2.33 0.21 -2.85
N VAL A 85 2.39 1.09 -1.85
CA VAL A 85 1.36 1.20 -0.81
C VAL A 85 0.45 2.37 -1.16
N VAL A 86 -0.79 2.09 -1.50
CA VAL A 86 -1.76 3.10 -1.92
C VAL A 86 -3.16 2.73 -1.45
N PRO A 87 -3.78 3.50 -0.58
CA PRO A 87 -3.20 4.60 0.16
C PRO A 87 -2.28 4.10 1.28
N ALA A 88 -1.34 4.94 1.71
CA ALA A 88 -0.53 4.69 2.88
C ALA A 88 -1.06 5.55 4.02
N THR A 89 -1.71 4.92 5.00
CA THR A 89 -2.25 5.61 6.18
C THR A 89 -1.13 5.97 7.14
N ALA A 90 -1.40 6.93 8.04
CA ALA A 90 -0.44 7.28 9.09
C ALA A 90 -0.07 6.06 9.93
N ASN A 91 -1.04 5.18 10.22
CA ASN A 91 -0.79 3.95 10.97
C ASN A 91 0.22 3.04 10.27
N VAL A 92 0.00 2.77 8.99
CA VAL A 92 0.90 1.90 8.23
C VAL A 92 2.28 2.52 8.08
N ILE A 93 2.35 3.81 7.80
CA ILE A 93 3.62 4.55 7.71
C ILE A 93 4.39 4.41 9.02
N GLY A 94 3.73 4.63 10.15
CA GLY A 94 4.35 4.49 11.46
C GLY A 94 4.85 3.09 11.74
N LYS A 95 4.06 2.07 11.40
CA LYS A 95 4.46 0.67 11.56
C LYS A 95 5.68 0.32 10.71
N ILE A 96 5.69 0.74 9.45
CA ILE A 96 6.81 0.46 8.56
C ILE A 96 8.08 1.08 9.10
N TYR A 97 8.04 2.34 9.53
CA TYR A 97 9.21 3.01 10.06
C TYR A 97 9.69 2.40 11.38
N ALA A 98 8.77 1.96 12.23
CA ALA A 98 9.10 1.31 13.49
C ALA A 98 9.57 -0.13 13.34
N GLY A 99 9.47 -0.72 12.15
CA GLY A 99 9.86 -2.11 11.94
C GLY A 99 8.83 -3.12 12.46
N ILE A 100 7.57 -2.72 12.53
CA ILE A 100 6.49 -3.62 12.96
C ILE A 100 5.98 -4.40 11.74
N ALA A 101 5.98 -5.71 11.86
CA ALA A 101 5.55 -6.62 10.79
C ALA A 101 4.47 -7.55 11.35
N ASP A 102 3.27 -6.99 11.56
CA ASP A 102 2.17 -7.69 12.22
C ASP A 102 1.03 -8.09 11.28
N ASP A 103 1.17 -7.82 9.98
CA ASP A 103 0.20 -8.23 8.97
C ASP A 103 0.91 -8.54 7.65
N MET A 104 0.13 -8.94 6.64
CA MET A 104 0.70 -9.30 5.34
C MET A 104 1.41 -8.12 4.69
N LEU A 105 0.84 -6.91 4.76
CA LEU A 105 1.43 -5.72 4.16
C LEU A 105 2.77 -5.38 4.79
N THR A 106 2.81 -5.25 6.12
CA THR A 106 4.03 -4.84 6.83
C THR A 106 5.11 -5.91 6.76
N THR A 107 4.72 -7.18 6.75
CA THR A 107 5.67 -8.28 6.63
C THR A 107 6.28 -8.35 5.24
N THR A 108 5.47 -8.25 4.18
CA THR A 108 5.98 -8.36 2.81
C THR A 108 6.82 -7.15 2.41
N ILE A 109 6.45 -5.94 2.85
CA ILE A 109 7.26 -4.76 2.54
C ILE A 109 8.63 -4.82 3.23
N MET A 110 8.68 -5.39 4.44
CA MET A 110 9.94 -5.57 5.14
C MET A 110 10.84 -6.60 4.43
N ALA A 111 10.25 -7.63 3.85
CA ALA A 111 10.98 -8.75 3.25
C ALA A 111 11.44 -8.49 1.82
N THR A 112 10.81 -7.55 1.09
CA THR A 112 11.11 -7.35 -0.32
C THR A 112 12.36 -6.49 -0.53
N LYS A 113 13.13 -6.81 -1.56
CA LYS A 113 14.25 -6.00 -2.04
C LYS A 113 13.82 -5.03 -3.14
N ALA A 114 12.58 -5.13 -3.61
CA ALA A 114 12.07 -4.28 -4.66
C ALA A 114 11.99 -2.82 -4.20
N PRO A 115 12.07 -1.86 -5.12
CA PRO A 115 11.81 -0.46 -4.81
C PRO A 115 10.41 -0.30 -4.17
N LYS A 116 10.34 0.53 -3.14
CA LYS A 116 9.13 0.71 -2.34
C LYS A 116 8.61 2.13 -2.50
N TYR A 117 7.33 2.24 -2.80
CA TYR A 117 6.66 3.52 -3.04
C TYR A 117 5.51 3.65 -2.04
N LEU A 118 5.46 4.76 -1.32
CA LEU A 118 4.38 5.06 -0.40
C LEU A 118 3.59 6.25 -0.92
N CYS A 119 2.28 6.10 -0.97
CA CYS A 119 1.37 7.15 -1.41
C CYS A 119 0.52 7.59 -0.21
N PRO A 120 1.01 8.52 0.64
CA PRO A 120 0.30 8.93 1.84
C PRO A 120 -1.04 9.55 1.53
N ALA A 121 -2.06 9.22 2.33
CA ALA A 121 -3.37 9.83 2.28
C ALA A 121 -3.98 9.83 3.68
N MET A 122 -4.31 11.01 4.19
CA MET A 122 -4.86 11.20 5.52
C MET A 122 -5.37 12.63 5.63
N ASN A 123 -6.04 12.96 6.74
CA ASN A 123 -6.46 14.34 6.92
C ASN A 123 -5.24 15.23 7.18
N THR A 124 -5.44 16.54 7.00
CA THR A 124 -4.36 17.54 7.03
C THR A 124 -3.62 17.55 8.37
N GLU A 125 -4.34 17.47 9.48
CA GLU A 125 -3.71 17.50 10.80
C GLU A 125 -2.84 16.27 11.05
N MET A 126 -3.29 15.10 10.60
CA MET A 126 -2.49 13.88 10.69
C MET A 126 -1.24 13.99 9.82
N TYR A 127 -1.39 14.52 8.61
CA TYR A 127 -0.26 14.67 7.70
C TYR A 127 0.78 15.64 8.25
N ASN A 128 0.33 16.77 8.80
CA ASN A 128 1.22 17.81 9.34
C ASN A 128 1.75 17.48 10.74
N ASN A 129 1.26 16.43 11.36
CA ASN A 129 1.74 16.02 12.68
C ASN A 129 3.25 15.74 12.61
N PRO A 130 4.06 16.30 13.55
CA PRO A 130 5.51 16.10 13.52
C PRO A 130 5.93 14.64 13.53
N ILE A 131 5.16 13.76 14.15
CA ILE A 131 5.45 12.31 14.16
C ILE A 131 5.31 11.73 12.75
N THR A 132 4.23 12.09 12.05
CA THR A 132 4.03 11.64 10.66
C THR A 132 5.14 12.15 9.76
N GLN A 133 5.48 13.43 9.86
CA GLN A 133 6.55 14.01 9.06
C GLN A 133 7.90 13.37 9.36
N ARG A 134 8.20 13.12 10.64
CA ARG A 134 9.41 12.40 11.04
C ARG A 134 9.47 11.02 10.40
N ASN A 135 8.36 10.28 10.44
CA ASN A 135 8.30 8.93 9.86
C ASN A 135 8.53 8.95 8.36
N LEU A 136 7.91 9.89 7.65
CA LEU A 136 8.08 10.01 6.20
C LEU A 136 9.52 10.40 5.85
N GLU A 137 10.10 11.36 6.55
CA GLU A 137 11.50 11.77 6.33
C GLU A 137 12.45 10.61 6.61
N GLY A 138 12.22 9.87 7.69
CA GLY A 138 13.03 8.71 8.04
C GLY A 138 12.97 7.61 7.00
N LEU A 139 11.78 7.31 6.49
CA LEU A 139 11.59 6.31 5.43
C LEU A 139 12.26 6.74 4.13
N GLN A 140 12.14 8.03 3.78
CA GLN A 140 12.80 8.55 2.59
C GLN A 140 14.31 8.42 2.69
N ALA A 141 14.88 8.69 3.86
CA ALA A 141 16.31 8.52 4.12
C ALA A 141 16.74 7.05 4.01
N LEU A 142 15.83 6.11 4.26
CA LEU A 142 16.09 4.67 4.12
C LEU A 142 15.86 4.14 2.70
N GLY A 143 15.56 5.02 1.75
CA GLY A 143 15.41 4.65 0.35
C GLY A 143 13.98 4.44 -0.13
N TYR A 144 12.98 4.67 0.73
CA TYR A 144 11.58 4.63 0.30
C TYR A 144 11.25 5.84 -0.56
N HIS A 145 10.47 5.63 -1.61
CA HIS A 145 9.99 6.72 -2.46
C HIS A 145 8.65 7.19 -1.93
N ILE A 146 8.57 8.46 -1.55
CA ILE A 146 7.35 9.04 -1.00
C ILE A 146 6.70 9.90 -2.07
N MET A 147 5.44 9.58 -2.41
CA MET A 147 4.65 10.41 -3.31
C MET A 147 3.98 11.50 -2.49
N GLU A 148 4.27 12.78 -2.83
CA GLU A 148 3.69 13.90 -2.12
C GLU A 148 2.16 13.91 -2.25
N PRO A 149 1.40 14.06 -1.15
CA PRO A 149 -0.05 14.16 -1.23
C PRO A 149 -0.47 15.43 -1.95
N ALA A 150 -1.57 15.34 -2.72
CA ALA A 150 -2.15 16.52 -3.35
C ALA A 150 -2.99 17.30 -2.35
N GLU A 151 -3.12 18.62 -2.57
CA GLU A 151 -4.09 19.45 -1.87
C GLU A 151 -5.46 19.32 -2.53
N GLY A 152 -6.51 19.56 -1.78
CA GLY A 152 -7.87 19.54 -2.30
C GLY A 152 -8.88 19.11 -1.24
N TRP A 153 -10.07 18.72 -1.69
CA TRP A 153 -11.10 18.24 -0.80
C TRP A 153 -10.71 16.92 -0.17
N LEU A 154 -10.76 16.88 1.15
CA LEU A 154 -10.61 15.65 1.91
C LEU A 154 -11.97 14.98 2.10
N ALA A 155 -11.99 13.72 2.47
CA ALA A 155 -13.22 12.96 2.66
C ALA A 155 -14.16 13.58 3.71
N CYS A 156 -13.61 14.34 4.66
CA CYS A 156 -14.39 15.05 5.69
C CYS A 156 -14.92 16.43 5.23
N GLY A 157 -14.71 16.82 3.97
CA GLY A 157 -15.17 18.08 3.43
C GLY A 157 -14.25 19.28 3.67
N ILE A 158 -13.03 19.03 4.16
CA ILE A 158 -12.04 20.08 4.43
C ILE A 158 -10.99 20.05 3.32
N THR A 159 -10.53 21.22 2.86
CA THR A 159 -9.44 21.30 1.91
C THR A 159 -8.09 21.35 2.63
N GLY A 160 -7.05 20.81 2.00
CA GLY A 160 -5.70 20.81 2.56
C GLY A 160 -4.84 19.68 2.04
N ALA A 161 -3.62 19.58 2.58
CA ALA A 161 -2.70 18.49 2.27
C ALA A 161 -3.22 17.16 2.83
N GLY A 162 -2.76 16.04 2.26
CA GLY A 162 -3.10 14.70 2.71
C GLY A 162 -3.98 13.92 1.74
N ARG A 163 -4.48 14.56 0.70
CA ARG A 163 -5.27 13.90 -0.34
C ARG A 163 -4.35 13.09 -1.26
N LEU A 164 -4.80 11.89 -1.61
CA LEU A 164 -4.09 11.07 -2.58
C LEU A 164 -4.13 11.75 -3.96
N PRO A 165 -2.98 11.87 -4.67
CA PRO A 165 -2.97 12.44 -6.02
C PRO A 165 -3.76 11.61 -7.02
N GLU A 166 -4.22 12.25 -8.09
CA GLU A 166 -4.88 11.57 -9.19
C GLU A 166 -3.93 10.61 -9.97
#